data_42626b1a4e40d110241688d28a01c548
#
_entry.id   42626b1a4e40d110241688d28a01c548
#
_cell.length_a   1.000
_cell.length_b   1.000
_cell.length_c   1.000
_cell.angle_alpha   90.00
_cell.angle_beta   90.00
_cell.angle_gamma   90.00
#
_symmetry.space_group_name_H-M   'P 1'
#
loop_
_entity.id
_entity.type
_entity.pdbx_description
1 polymer ?
#
loop_
_entity_poly.entity_id
_entity_poly.type
_entity_poly.pdbx_seq_one_letter_code
_entity_poly.pdbx_strand_id
1 'polypeptide(L)'
;IPVAILIWLMIYPMMLKVDFQSVKNVGKRPRGIIVTCVTNWLIKPFTMFGIAYLFFYVIFKTFIPAELAEEYLAGAVLLGAAPCTAMVFVWSYLTKGDAAYTLVQVAVNDLIILIAFAPIVAFLLGVGGVSIPWDTLMLSVGLFVVIPLAAGVITRIMIIRRKGIEYFN
;
A
#
# COMPACT_ATOMS: atom_id res chain seq x y z
N ILE A 1 16.25 -3.76 -13.71
CA ILE A 1 16.91 -2.51 -13.26
C ILE A 1 16.10 -1.26 -13.66
N PRO A 2 15.68 -1.03 -14.92
CA PRO A 2 14.95 0.20 -15.29
C PRO A 2 13.63 0.38 -14.51
N VAL A 3 12.85 -0.69 -14.35
CA VAL A 3 11.58 -0.67 -13.62
C VAL A 3 11.78 -0.29 -12.15
N ALA A 4 12.81 -0.81 -11.50
CA ALA A 4 13.15 -0.49 -10.12
C ALA A 4 13.45 1.01 -9.93
N ILE A 5 14.19 1.61 -10.86
CA ILE A 5 14.49 3.05 -10.83
C ILE A 5 13.22 3.87 -10.99
N LEU A 6 12.32 3.49 -11.91
CA LEU A 6 11.05 4.19 -12.11
C LEU A 6 10.15 4.09 -10.87
N ILE A 7 10.08 2.93 -10.22
CA ILE A 7 9.36 2.74 -8.96
C ILE A 7 9.94 3.66 -7.87
N TRP A 8 11.27 3.75 -7.75
CA TRP A 8 11.92 4.63 -6.80
C TRP A 8 11.63 6.11 -7.07
N LEU A 9 11.68 6.54 -8.32
CA LEU A 9 11.34 7.92 -8.73
C LEU A 9 9.88 8.26 -8.43
N MET A 10 8.99 7.29 -8.46
CA MET A 10 7.57 7.46 -8.11
C MET A 10 7.36 7.50 -6.59
N ILE A 11 7.98 6.58 -5.85
CA ILE A 11 7.73 6.42 -4.40
C ILE A 11 8.43 7.51 -3.59
N TYR A 12 9.67 7.87 -3.93
CA TYR A 12 10.48 8.80 -3.15
C TYR A 12 9.83 10.19 -2.95
N PRO A 13 9.30 10.89 -3.98
CA PRO A 13 8.60 12.16 -3.79
C PRO A 13 7.34 12.03 -2.93
N MET A 14 6.67 10.88 -2.98
CA MET A 14 5.50 10.59 -2.17
C MET A 14 5.87 10.46 -0.69
N MET A 15 6.96 9.76 -0.39
CA MET A 15 7.46 9.59 0.97
C MET A 15 7.98 10.91 1.59
N LEU A 16 8.49 11.84 0.78
CA LEU A 16 8.85 13.18 1.23
C LEU A 16 7.65 13.99 1.77
N LYS A 17 6.45 13.74 1.24
CA LYS A 17 5.22 14.43 1.65
C LYS A 17 4.58 13.86 2.92
N VAL A 18 5.02 12.70 3.40
CA VAL A 18 4.48 12.10 4.63
C VAL A 18 4.77 13.01 5.81
N ASP A 19 3.73 13.61 6.38
CA ASP A 19 3.82 14.47 7.56
C ASP A 19 3.43 13.70 8.81
N PHE A 20 4.45 13.26 9.56
CA PHE A 20 4.26 12.54 10.81
C PHE A 20 3.60 13.38 11.92
N GLN A 21 3.67 14.72 11.85
CA GLN A 21 2.99 15.59 12.82
C GLN A 21 1.49 15.63 12.57
N SER A 22 1.08 15.63 11.30
CA SER A 22 -0.33 15.54 10.93
C SER A 22 -0.94 14.20 11.34
N VAL A 23 -0.18 13.11 11.34
CA VAL A 23 -0.61 11.81 11.86
C VAL A 23 -0.98 11.89 13.35
N LYS A 24 -0.25 12.65 14.16
CA LYS A 24 -0.59 12.86 15.59
C LYS A 24 -1.91 13.64 15.79
N ASN A 25 -2.24 14.56 14.90
CA ASN A 25 -3.46 15.37 14.97
C ASN A 25 -4.74 14.63 14.57
N VAL A 26 -4.59 13.46 13.98
CA VAL A 26 -5.67 12.57 13.50
C VAL A 26 -6.56 12.06 14.65
N GLY A 27 -6.05 12.01 15.89
CA GLY A 27 -6.85 11.66 17.06
C GLY A 27 -8.14 12.49 17.25
N LYS A 28 -8.25 13.64 16.55
CA LYS A 28 -9.45 14.51 16.62
C LYS A 28 -10.61 14.02 15.75
N ARG A 29 -10.39 13.18 14.73
CA ARG A 29 -11.43 12.61 13.84
C ARG A 29 -11.16 11.14 13.52
N PRO A 30 -11.22 10.23 14.51
CA PRO A 30 -10.78 8.85 14.32
C PRO A 30 -11.71 8.02 13.42
N ARG A 31 -12.99 8.38 13.31
CA ARG A 31 -14.00 7.59 12.58
C ARG A 31 -13.62 7.30 11.14
N GLY A 32 -13.19 8.31 10.38
CA GLY A 32 -12.82 8.12 8.97
C GLY A 32 -11.61 7.22 8.80
N ILE A 33 -10.61 7.31 9.69
CA ILE A 33 -9.42 6.45 9.64
C ILE A 33 -9.77 5.01 10.00
N ILE A 34 -10.59 4.80 11.02
CA ILE A 34 -11.04 3.46 11.39
C ILE A 34 -11.76 2.81 10.21
N VAL A 35 -12.70 3.52 9.59
CA VAL A 35 -13.42 3.02 8.40
C VAL A 35 -12.44 2.68 7.27
N THR A 36 -11.51 3.58 6.96
CA THR A 36 -10.52 3.36 5.90
C THR A 36 -9.60 2.18 6.23
N CYS A 37 -9.11 2.08 7.46
CA CYS A 37 -8.26 0.96 7.87
C CYS A 37 -9.00 -0.37 7.82
N VAL A 38 -10.22 -0.44 8.34
CA VAL A 38 -11.04 -1.66 8.28
C VAL A 38 -11.32 -2.05 6.83
N THR A 39 -11.67 -1.10 5.97
CA THR A 39 -11.94 -1.38 4.56
C THR A 39 -10.68 -1.85 3.83
N ASN A 40 -9.55 -1.17 4.01
CA ASN A 40 -8.31 -1.47 3.28
C ASN A 40 -7.61 -2.73 3.78
N TRP A 41 -7.66 -3.03 5.07
CA TRP A 41 -6.86 -4.09 5.67
C TRP A 41 -7.65 -5.33 6.06
N LEU A 42 -8.96 -5.17 6.31
CA LEU A 42 -9.81 -6.29 6.71
C LEU A 42 -10.80 -6.72 5.61
N ILE A 43 -11.41 -5.78 4.89
CA ILE A 43 -12.43 -6.13 3.90
C ILE A 43 -11.79 -6.38 2.54
N LYS A 44 -11.04 -5.42 2.01
CA LYS A 44 -10.51 -5.43 0.64
C LYS A 44 -9.61 -6.64 0.32
N PRO A 45 -8.61 -7.04 1.13
CA PRO A 45 -7.77 -8.18 0.82
C PRO A 45 -8.55 -9.50 0.73
N PHE A 46 -9.46 -9.71 1.68
CA PHE A 46 -10.26 -10.95 1.75
C PHE A 46 -11.31 -11.02 0.63
N THR A 47 -11.96 -9.92 0.32
CA THR A 47 -12.90 -9.87 -0.82
C THR A 47 -12.18 -10.07 -2.13
N MET A 48 -11.00 -9.47 -2.32
CA MET A 48 -10.19 -9.67 -3.52
C MET A 48 -9.73 -11.12 -3.65
N PHE A 49 -9.26 -11.74 -2.58
CA PHE A 49 -8.93 -13.16 -2.56
C PHE A 49 -10.14 -14.03 -2.95
N GLY A 50 -11.30 -13.82 -2.31
CA GLY A 50 -12.50 -14.60 -2.58
C GLY A 50 -12.98 -14.47 -4.02
N ILE A 51 -12.99 -13.27 -4.58
CA ILE A 51 -13.35 -13.01 -5.98
C ILE A 51 -12.33 -13.66 -6.92
N ALA A 52 -11.03 -13.43 -6.70
CA ALA A 52 -9.99 -14.02 -7.54
C ALA A 52 -10.02 -15.55 -7.51
N TYR A 53 -10.18 -16.15 -6.33
CA TYR A 53 -10.33 -17.59 -6.19
C TYR A 53 -11.55 -18.12 -6.97
N LEU A 54 -12.71 -17.48 -6.82
CA LEU A 54 -13.92 -17.84 -7.55
C LEU A 54 -13.69 -17.78 -9.07
N PHE A 55 -13.07 -16.72 -9.58
CA PHE A 55 -12.84 -16.57 -11.00
C PHE A 55 -11.83 -17.60 -11.53
N PHE A 56 -10.67 -17.74 -10.92
CA PHE A 56 -9.59 -18.57 -11.46
C PHE A 56 -9.79 -20.06 -11.22
N TYR A 57 -10.37 -20.45 -10.09
CA TYR A 57 -10.53 -21.88 -9.74
C TYR A 57 -11.91 -22.45 -10.02
N VAL A 58 -12.94 -21.60 -10.22
CA VAL A 58 -14.30 -22.07 -10.49
C VAL A 58 -14.75 -21.70 -11.90
N ILE A 59 -14.76 -20.40 -12.22
CA ILE A 59 -15.33 -19.93 -13.50
C ILE A 59 -14.40 -20.24 -14.67
N PHE A 60 -13.13 -19.90 -14.56
CA PHE A 60 -12.15 -20.08 -15.64
C PHE A 60 -11.31 -21.36 -15.54
N LYS A 61 -11.66 -22.27 -14.66
CA LYS A 61 -10.96 -23.55 -14.44
C LYS A 61 -10.71 -24.34 -15.73
N THR A 62 -11.63 -24.28 -16.69
CA THR A 62 -11.51 -25.01 -17.97
C THR A 62 -10.58 -24.31 -18.96
N PHE A 63 -10.35 -23.01 -18.80
CA PHE A 63 -9.57 -22.19 -19.74
C PHE A 63 -8.14 -21.91 -19.24
N ILE A 64 -7.90 -22.03 -17.95
CA ILE A 64 -6.62 -21.65 -17.33
C ILE A 64 -5.99 -22.91 -16.70
N PRO A 65 -4.75 -23.26 -17.07
CA PRO A 65 -3.99 -24.31 -16.39
C PRO A 65 -3.84 -24.03 -14.89
N ALA A 66 -3.80 -25.07 -14.07
CA ALA A 66 -3.75 -24.91 -12.62
C ALA A 66 -2.53 -24.07 -12.14
N GLU A 67 -1.37 -24.26 -12.76
CA GLU A 67 -0.15 -23.51 -12.45
C GLU A 67 -0.32 -22.00 -12.69
N LEU A 68 -0.94 -21.61 -13.81
CA LEU A 68 -1.23 -20.21 -14.11
C LEU A 68 -2.32 -19.63 -13.21
N ALA A 69 -3.28 -20.44 -12.77
CA ALA A 69 -4.30 -20.01 -11.84
C ALA A 69 -3.70 -19.60 -10.48
N GLU A 70 -2.68 -20.33 -10.00
CA GLU A 70 -1.94 -20.01 -8.79
C GLU A 70 -1.19 -18.66 -8.93
N GLU A 71 -0.49 -18.46 -10.05
CA GLU A 71 0.23 -17.22 -10.31
C GLU A 71 -0.73 -16.01 -10.42
N TYR A 72 -1.86 -16.18 -11.09
CA TYR A 72 -2.89 -15.15 -11.21
C TYR A 72 -3.55 -14.84 -9.87
N LEU A 73 -3.82 -15.85 -9.05
CA LEU A 73 -4.33 -15.65 -7.70
C LEU A 73 -3.32 -14.87 -6.85
N ALA A 74 -2.05 -15.25 -6.91
CA ALA A 74 -0.99 -14.54 -6.20
C ALA A 74 -0.88 -13.08 -6.64
N GLY A 75 -0.89 -12.81 -7.94
CA GLY A 75 -0.87 -11.46 -8.49
C GLY A 75 -2.09 -10.63 -8.06
N ALA A 76 -3.29 -11.21 -8.10
CA ALA A 76 -4.51 -10.55 -7.67
C ALA A 76 -4.52 -10.22 -6.17
N VAL A 77 -4.02 -11.14 -5.33
CA VAL A 77 -3.90 -10.94 -3.89
C VAL A 77 -2.89 -9.84 -3.58
N LEU A 78 -1.72 -9.87 -4.20
CA LEU A 78 -0.69 -8.82 -4.03
C LEU A 78 -1.23 -7.44 -4.41
N LEU A 79 -1.93 -7.33 -5.54
CA LEU A 79 -2.54 -6.08 -5.99
C LEU A 79 -3.69 -5.64 -5.07
N GLY A 80 -4.51 -6.58 -4.63
CA GLY A 80 -5.68 -6.31 -3.79
C GLY A 80 -5.33 -5.99 -2.34
N ALA A 81 -4.25 -6.55 -1.81
CA ALA A 81 -3.85 -6.31 -0.43
C ALA A 81 -3.26 -4.91 -0.19
N ALA A 82 -2.64 -4.30 -1.21
CA ALA A 82 -2.06 -2.97 -1.08
C ALA A 82 -3.13 -1.87 -1.19
N PRO A 83 -3.15 -0.86 -0.29
CA PRO A 83 -3.97 0.33 -0.47
C PRO A 83 -3.45 1.18 -1.64
N CYS A 84 -4.36 1.76 -2.44
CA CYS A 84 -3.98 2.65 -3.53
C CYS A 84 -3.73 4.06 -2.98
N THR A 85 -2.49 4.54 -3.06
CA THR A 85 -2.10 5.87 -2.55
C THR A 85 -2.08 6.96 -3.64
N ALA A 86 -1.90 6.59 -4.90
CA ALA A 86 -1.80 7.56 -6.00
C ALA A 86 -3.15 8.16 -6.41
N MET A 87 -4.15 7.31 -6.64
CA MET A 87 -5.47 7.77 -7.13
C MET A 87 -6.35 8.38 -6.06
N VAL A 88 -6.06 8.17 -4.78
CA VAL A 88 -6.88 8.66 -3.67
C VAL A 88 -6.95 10.20 -3.64
N PHE A 89 -5.87 10.88 -4.01
CA PHE A 89 -5.86 12.35 -4.11
C PHE A 89 -6.73 12.86 -5.25
N VAL A 90 -6.73 12.16 -6.40
CA VAL A 90 -7.62 12.48 -7.53
C VAL A 90 -9.07 12.34 -7.12
N TRP A 91 -9.42 11.24 -6.46
CA TRP A 91 -10.79 11.03 -5.95
C TRP A 91 -11.18 12.06 -4.90
N SER A 92 -10.28 12.36 -3.96
CA SER A 92 -10.51 13.41 -2.95
C SER A 92 -10.79 14.77 -3.61
N TYR A 93 -10.03 15.14 -4.63
CA TYR A 93 -10.24 16.38 -5.38
C TYR A 93 -11.59 16.38 -6.11
N LEU A 94 -11.90 15.30 -6.85
CA LEU A 94 -13.14 15.19 -7.63
C LEU A 94 -14.39 15.23 -6.75
N THR A 95 -14.34 14.66 -5.55
CA THR A 95 -15.45 14.66 -4.59
C THR A 95 -15.49 15.89 -3.69
N LYS A 96 -14.60 16.89 -3.93
CA LYS A 96 -14.42 18.07 -3.06
C LYS A 96 -14.16 17.67 -1.59
N GLY A 97 -13.39 16.60 -1.40
CA GLY A 97 -12.99 16.11 -0.08
C GLY A 97 -11.91 16.98 0.57
N ASP A 98 -11.64 16.72 1.84
CA ASP A 98 -10.57 17.37 2.59
C ASP A 98 -9.21 16.75 2.19
N ALA A 99 -8.42 17.48 1.40
CA ALA A 99 -7.12 17.04 0.92
C ALA A 99 -6.10 16.83 2.06
N ALA A 100 -6.15 17.63 3.11
CA ALA A 100 -5.27 17.50 4.26
C ALA A 100 -5.59 16.21 5.04
N TYR A 101 -6.87 15.93 5.24
CA TYR A 101 -7.31 14.69 5.86
C TYR A 101 -6.98 13.46 4.99
N THR A 102 -7.10 13.57 3.68
CA THR A 102 -6.72 12.52 2.73
C THR A 102 -5.23 12.21 2.83
N LEU A 103 -4.36 13.24 2.90
CA LEU A 103 -2.92 13.08 3.07
C LEU A 103 -2.58 12.29 4.35
N VAL A 104 -3.29 12.59 5.43
CA VAL A 104 -3.10 11.89 6.70
C VAL A 104 -3.53 10.43 6.61
N GLN A 105 -4.66 10.15 5.96
CA GLN A 105 -5.11 8.76 5.74
C GLN A 105 -4.10 7.97 4.91
N VAL A 106 -3.54 8.56 3.86
CA VAL A 106 -2.47 7.95 3.06
C VAL A 106 -1.26 7.63 3.92
N ALA A 107 -0.78 8.60 4.70
CA ALA A 107 0.38 8.41 5.57
C ALA A 107 0.17 7.29 6.62
N VAL A 108 -1.04 7.20 7.20
CA VAL A 108 -1.38 6.11 8.13
C VAL A 108 -1.36 4.74 7.42
N ASN A 109 -1.97 4.65 6.24
CA ASN A 109 -1.99 3.42 5.47
C ASN A 109 -0.58 3.01 5.01
N ASP A 110 0.27 3.96 4.62
CA ASP A 110 1.67 3.71 4.25
C ASP A 110 2.51 3.19 5.45
N LEU A 111 2.22 3.63 6.67
CA LEU A 111 2.85 3.07 7.86
C LEU A 111 2.35 1.65 8.18
N ILE A 112 1.05 1.42 8.00
CA ILE A 112 0.46 0.10 8.24
C ILE A 112 0.96 -0.92 7.21
N ILE A 113 1.19 -0.52 5.95
CA ILE A 113 1.69 -1.41 4.90
C ILE A 113 3.03 -2.06 5.28
N LEU A 114 3.90 -1.32 5.96
CA LEU A 114 5.20 -1.83 6.43
C LEU A 114 5.06 -3.05 7.34
N ILE A 115 3.99 -3.12 8.13
CA ILE A 115 3.80 -4.14 9.16
C ILE A 115 2.79 -5.19 8.72
N ALA A 116 1.67 -4.76 8.12
CA ALA A 116 0.51 -5.61 7.87
C ALA A 116 0.50 -6.28 6.49
N PHE A 117 1.15 -5.69 5.48
CA PHE A 117 1.11 -6.20 4.11
C PHE A 117 1.65 -7.62 4.00
N ALA A 118 2.88 -7.85 4.46
CA ALA A 118 3.53 -9.13 4.35
C ALA A 118 2.78 -10.27 5.09
N PRO A 119 2.34 -10.11 6.35
CA PRO A 119 1.55 -11.12 7.05
C PRO A 119 0.20 -11.42 6.39
N ILE A 120 -0.51 -10.39 5.90
CA ILE A 120 -1.82 -10.57 5.25
C ILE A 120 -1.66 -11.33 3.93
N VAL A 121 -0.72 -10.93 3.09
CA VAL A 121 -0.43 -11.60 1.82
C VAL A 121 -0.01 -13.05 2.07
N ALA A 122 0.88 -13.27 3.02
CA ALA A 122 1.32 -14.61 3.39
C ALA A 122 0.16 -15.51 3.86
N PHE A 123 -0.71 -14.98 4.70
CA PHE A 123 -1.89 -15.71 5.16
C PHE A 123 -2.82 -16.07 4.00
N LEU A 124 -3.15 -15.11 3.13
CA LEU A 124 -4.08 -15.33 2.02
C LEU A 124 -3.52 -16.29 0.97
N LEU A 125 -2.24 -16.17 0.62
CA LEU A 125 -1.59 -17.09 -0.33
C LEU A 125 -1.44 -18.48 0.28
N GLY A 126 -1.12 -18.59 1.57
CA GLY A 126 -1.06 -19.87 2.28
C GLY A 126 -2.41 -20.60 2.29
N VAL A 127 -3.53 -19.88 2.49
CA VAL A 127 -4.88 -20.44 2.38
C VAL A 127 -5.18 -20.86 0.94
N GLY A 128 -4.67 -20.14 -0.06
CA GLY A 128 -4.81 -20.47 -1.48
C GLY A 128 -3.94 -21.64 -1.95
N GLY A 129 -3.10 -22.21 -1.09
CA GLY A 129 -2.18 -23.31 -1.44
C GLY A 129 -0.96 -22.87 -2.24
N VAL A 130 -0.73 -21.57 -2.35
CA VAL A 130 0.41 -20.98 -3.09
C VAL A 130 1.65 -20.96 -2.20
N SER A 131 2.79 -21.45 -2.73
CA SER A 131 4.05 -21.37 -2.04
C SER A 131 4.53 -19.92 -1.91
N ILE A 132 4.88 -19.49 -0.70
CA ILE A 132 5.27 -18.11 -0.43
C ILE A 132 6.78 -18.00 -0.50
N PRO A 133 7.34 -17.22 -1.45
CA PRO A 133 8.75 -16.89 -1.48
C PRO A 133 9.06 -15.79 -0.46
N TRP A 134 9.17 -16.15 0.81
CA TRP A 134 9.41 -15.22 1.91
C TRP A 134 10.61 -14.31 1.68
N ASP A 135 11.71 -14.86 1.14
CA ASP A 135 12.92 -14.09 0.87
C ASP A 135 12.66 -12.97 -0.15
N THR A 136 11.94 -13.30 -1.22
CA THR A 136 11.59 -12.32 -2.26
C THR A 136 10.63 -11.25 -1.72
N LEU A 137 9.68 -11.65 -0.89
CA LEU A 137 8.70 -10.73 -0.31
C LEU A 137 9.37 -9.76 0.66
N MET A 138 10.20 -10.25 1.58
CA MET A 138 10.95 -9.43 2.52
C MET A 138 11.96 -8.51 1.83
N LEU A 139 12.67 -9.02 0.81
CA LEU A 139 13.59 -8.23 0.00
C LEU A 139 12.86 -7.11 -0.74
N SER A 140 11.70 -7.40 -1.32
CA SER A 140 10.88 -6.42 -2.04
C SER A 140 10.37 -5.32 -1.11
N VAL A 141 9.85 -5.66 0.05
CA VAL A 141 9.42 -4.68 1.07
C VAL A 141 10.61 -3.82 1.52
N GLY A 142 11.75 -4.45 1.79
CA GLY A 142 12.98 -3.73 2.15
C GLY A 142 13.41 -2.73 1.09
N LEU A 143 13.54 -3.19 -0.16
CA LEU A 143 14.05 -2.37 -1.26
C LEU A 143 13.07 -1.27 -1.71
N PHE A 144 11.77 -1.56 -1.78
CA PHE A 144 10.81 -0.66 -2.41
C PHE A 144 9.96 0.13 -1.41
N VAL A 145 9.96 -0.23 -0.14
CA VAL A 145 9.21 0.49 0.89
C VAL A 145 10.14 1.06 1.96
N VAL A 146 10.92 0.21 2.64
CA VAL A 146 11.74 0.65 3.79
C VAL A 146 12.81 1.65 3.38
N ILE A 147 13.58 1.35 2.33
CA ILE A 147 14.69 2.23 1.89
C ILE A 147 14.18 3.57 1.37
N PRO A 148 13.18 3.66 0.45
CA PRO A 148 12.62 4.94 0.02
C PRO A 148 11.99 5.75 1.15
N LEU A 149 11.32 5.09 2.10
CA LEU A 149 10.75 5.75 3.27
C LEU A 149 11.85 6.36 4.14
N ALA A 150 12.88 5.59 4.47
CA ALA A 150 14.01 6.09 5.25
C ALA A 150 14.70 7.27 4.54
N ALA A 151 14.97 7.15 3.24
CA ALA A 151 15.53 8.24 2.44
C ALA A 151 14.62 9.48 2.42
N GLY A 152 13.31 9.29 2.25
CA GLY A 152 12.33 10.38 2.29
C GLY A 152 12.29 11.10 3.65
N VAL A 153 12.24 10.34 4.75
CA VAL A 153 12.24 10.90 6.11
C VAL A 153 13.52 11.68 6.40
N ILE A 154 14.68 11.10 6.07
CA ILE A 154 15.98 11.76 6.29
C ILE A 154 16.05 13.05 5.48
N THR A 155 15.68 13.00 4.20
CA THR A 155 15.69 14.18 3.32
C THR A 155 14.72 15.24 3.81
N ARG A 156 13.52 14.87 4.24
CA ARG A 156 12.53 15.79 4.82
C ARG A 156 13.10 16.50 6.05
N ILE A 157 13.68 15.75 6.99
CA ILE A 157 14.30 16.32 8.18
C ILE A 157 15.44 17.30 7.82
N MET A 158 16.27 16.94 6.84
CA MET A 158 17.35 17.82 6.37
C MET A 158 16.83 19.12 5.75
N ILE A 159 15.78 19.03 4.92
CA ILE A 159 15.17 20.20 4.26
C ILE A 159 14.51 21.11 5.30
N ILE A 160 13.74 20.55 6.24
CA ILE A 160 13.10 21.33 7.31
C ILE A 160 14.14 22.05 8.16
N ARG A 161 15.27 21.39 8.49
CA ARG A 161 16.35 22.03 9.24
C ARG A 161 17.05 23.17 8.49
N ARG A 162 17.13 23.09 7.15
CA ARG A 162 17.84 24.09 6.32
C ARG A 162 16.95 25.22 5.81
N LYS A 163 15.71 24.92 5.41
CA LYS A 163 14.81 25.86 4.70
C LYS A 163 13.50 26.16 5.44
N GLY A 164 13.27 25.53 6.59
CA GLY A 164 12.01 25.65 7.34
C GLY A 164 10.88 24.80 6.80
N ILE A 165 9.78 24.74 7.56
CA ILE A 165 8.60 23.90 7.22
C ILE A 165 7.77 24.48 6.08
N GLU A 166 7.88 25.79 5.83
CA GLU A 166 7.16 26.51 4.78
C GLU A 166 7.52 26.10 3.35
N TYR A 167 8.66 25.40 3.18
CA TYR A 167 9.07 24.88 1.87
C TYR A 167 8.20 23.74 1.35
N PHE A 168 7.41 23.10 2.23
CA PHE A 168 6.51 22.00 1.87
C PHE A 168 5.04 22.39 1.76
N ASN A 169 4.68 23.63 2.08
CA ASN A 169 3.36 24.21 1.88
C ASN A 169 3.30 24.97 0.55
#